data_4158796a50221c92a311679fedb5aef3
#
_entry.id   4158796a50221c92a311679fedb5aef3
#
_cell.length_a   1.000
_cell.length_b   1.000
_cell.length_c   1.000
_cell.angle_alpha   90.00
_cell.angle_beta   90.00
_cell.angle_gamma   90.00
#
_symmetry.space_group_name_H-M   'P 1'
#
loop_
_entity.id
_entity.type
_entity.pdbx_description
1 polymer ?
#
loop_
_entity_poly.entity_id
_entity_poly.type
_entity_poly.pdbx_seq_one_letter_code
_entity_poly.pdbx_strand_id
1 'polypeptide(L)'
;MQYKYYICDVFTKKRFGGNPLAVLPEAEGLTDNQMQQIAREFNFSESAFVFPPEYGKTRKVRIFTPALEVPFAGHPNIGTAFVLASSGMIGGFNESTKIILILYIFNQLYDSSVQILHM
;
A
#
# COMPACT_ATOMS: atom_id res chain seq x y z
N MET A 1 7.07 -10.49 -18.35
CA MET A 1 5.93 -9.93 -17.64
C MET A 1 6.37 -8.69 -16.89
N GLN A 2 5.61 -7.61 -16.95
CA GLN A 2 5.96 -6.35 -16.27
C GLN A 2 4.84 -5.97 -15.31
N TYR A 3 5.22 -5.53 -14.11
CA TYR A 3 4.30 -5.04 -13.09
C TYR A 3 4.69 -3.63 -12.70
N LYS A 4 3.71 -2.75 -12.65
CA LYS A 4 3.89 -1.40 -12.13
C LYS A 4 3.99 -1.43 -10.61
N TYR A 5 4.87 -0.63 -10.06
CA TYR A 5 4.98 -0.46 -8.61
C TYR A 5 5.19 1.00 -8.23
N TYR A 6 4.84 1.31 -7.01
CA TYR A 6 5.12 2.59 -6.39
C TYR A 6 5.92 2.38 -5.11
N ILE A 7 6.82 3.30 -4.82
CA ILE A 7 7.45 3.39 -3.51
C ILE A 7 6.89 4.64 -2.85
N CYS A 8 6.39 4.52 -1.64
CA CYS A 8 5.92 5.64 -0.84
C CYS A 8 6.56 5.63 0.55
N ASP A 9 6.83 6.83 1.08
CA ASP A 9 7.24 7.02 2.46
C ASP A 9 6.00 7.31 3.30
N VAL A 10 5.71 6.43 4.26
CA VAL A 10 4.57 6.54 5.16
C VAL A 10 5.01 7.22 6.45
N PHE A 11 4.11 7.95 7.10
CA PHE A 11 4.35 8.72 8.33
C PHE A 11 5.36 9.86 8.21
N THR A 12 5.38 10.54 7.07
CA THR A 12 6.28 11.66 6.86
C THR A 12 5.71 12.69 5.89
N LYS A 13 6.14 13.94 6.03
CA LYS A 13 5.92 15.03 5.07
C LYS A 13 7.14 15.24 4.14
N LYS A 14 8.21 14.49 4.37
CA LYS A 14 9.46 14.62 3.62
C LYS A 14 9.81 13.32 2.94
N ARG A 15 10.26 13.41 1.68
CA ARG A 15 10.86 12.26 0.99
C ARG A 15 12.00 11.68 1.80
N PHE A 16 12.12 10.37 1.78
CA PHE A 16 13.18 9.61 2.47
C PHE A 16 13.18 9.72 3.99
N GLY A 17 12.16 10.34 4.57
CA GLY A 17 12.09 10.60 6.00
C GLY A 17 11.20 9.65 6.79
N GLY A 18 10.45 8.79 6.11
CA GLY A 18 9.44 7.93 6.73
C GLY A 18 9.75 6.45 6.68
N ASN A 19 8.70 5.64 6.79
CA ASN A 19 8.76 4.20 6.65
C ASN A 19 8.43 3.82 5.19
N PRO A 20 9.39 3.31 4.40
CA PRO A 20 9.17 3.02 2.99
C PRO A 20 8.26 1.81 2.81
N LEU A 21 7.43 1.88 1.77
CA LEU A 21 6.51 0.83 1.36
C LEU A 21 6.56 0.69 -0.16
N ALA A 22 6.69 -0.53 -0.65
CA ALA A 22 6.45 -0.85 -2.04
C ALA A 22 4.99 -1.28 -2.22
N VAL A 23 4.31 -0.74 -3.22
CA VAL A 23 2.93 -1.08 -3.56
C VAL A 23 2.86 -1.50 -5.02
N LEU A 24 2.40 -2.73 -5.27
CA LEU A 24 2.05 -3.20 -6.61
C LEU A 24 0.52 -3.11 -6.74
N PRO A 25 0.00 -2.08 -7.44
CA PRO A 25 -1.43 -1.79 -7.43
C PRO A 25 -2.27 -2.76 -8.28
N GLU A 26 -1.62 -3.54 -9.14
CA GLU A 26 -2.23 -4.53 -10.03
C GLU A 26 -1.36 -5.79 -10.01
N ALA A 27 -1.50 -6.58 -8.93
CA ALA A 27 -0.66 -7.75 -8.69
C ALA A 27 -1.25 -9.08 -9.20
N GLU A 28 -2.38 -9.02 -9.92
CA GLU A 28 -3.04 -10.21 -10.45
C GLU A 28 -2.08 -11.01 -11.34
N GLY A 29 -2.05 -12.32 -11.15
CA GLY A 29 -1.15 -13.22 -11.85
C GLY A 29 0.16 -13.56 -11.12
N LEU A 30 0.52 -12.80 -10.07
CA LEU A 30 1.67 -13.15 -9.23
C LEU A 30 1.33 -14.33 -8.31
N THR A 31 2.24 -15.28 -8.25
CA THR A 31 2.17 -16.39 -7.29
C THR A 31 2.63 -15.95 -5.90
N ASP A 32 2.29 -16.73 -4.88
CA ASP A 32 2.73 -16.49 -3.50
C ASP A 32 4.26 -16.40 -3.41
N ASN A 33 4.95 -17.31 -4.10
CA ASN A 33 6.40 -17.34 -4.11
C ASN A 33 7.01 -16.09 -4.79
N GLN A 34 6.41 -15.65 -5.90
CA GLN A 34 6.86 -14.44 -6.58
C GLN A 34 6.66 -13.18 -5.71
N MET A 35 5.52 -13.06 -5.04
CA MET A 35 5.29 -11.95 -4.11
C MET A 35 6.30 -11.95 -2.96
N GLN A 36 6.59 -13.12 -2.40
CA GLN A 36 7.59 -13.24 -1.35
C GLN A 36 9.00 -12.89 -1.83
N GLN A 37 9.37 -13.29 -3.04
CA GLN A 37 10.65 -12.93 -3.64
C GLN A 37 10.75 -11.42 -3.90
N ILE A 38 9.70 -10.80 -4.41
CA ILE A 38 9.62 -9.35 -4.65
C ILE A 38 9.76 -8.59 -3.33
N ALA A 39 9.02 -9.00 -2.29
CA ALA A 39 9.12 -8.39 -0.97
C ALA A 39 10.52 -8.48 -0.37
N ARG A 40 11.20 -9.59 -0.59
CA ARG A 40 12.60 -9.77 -0.17
C ARG A 40 13.56 -8.88 -0.96
N GLU A 41 13.33 -8.74 -2.26
CA GLU A 41 14.16 -7.89 -3.12
C GLU A 41 14.05 -6.41 -2.75
N PHE A 42 12.85 -5.90 -2.50
CA PHE A 42 12.68 -4.54 -1.98
C PHE A 42 13.30 -4.36 -0.61
N ASN A 43 13.21 -5.37 0.24
CA ASN A 43 13.76 -5.40 1.60
C ASN A 43 13.26 -4.24 2.49
N PHE A 44 12.07 -3.73 2.22
CA PHE A 44 11.35 -2.84 3.13
C PHE A 44 10.70 -3.67 4.25
N SER A 45 10.29 -3.03 5.34
CA SER A 45 9.58 -3.74 6.42
C SER A 45 8.36 -4.49 5.92
N GLU A 46 7.60 -3.91 4.97
CA GLU A 46 6.51 -4.57 4.26
C GLU A 46 6.43 -4.11 2.80
N SER A 47 5.80 -4.97 1.98
CA SER A 47 5.39 -4.68 0.60
C SER A 47 3.93 -5.09 0.44
N ALA A 48 3.16 -4.29 -0.29
CA ALA A 48 1.72 -4.50 -0.50
C ALA A 48 1.43 -4.90 -1.95
N PHE A 49 0.59 -5.90 -2.11
CA PHE A 49 0.14 -6.43 -3.39
C PHE A 49 -1.37 -6.31 -3.48
N VAL A 50 -1.85 -5.57 -4.48
CA VAL A 50 -3.27 -5.24 -4.63
C VAL A 50 -3.88 -6.10 -5.71
N PHE A 51 -5.03 -6.69 -5.39
CA PHE A 51 -5.81 -7.56 -6.28
C PHE A 51 -7.21 -6.97 -6.52
N PRO A 52 -7.92 -7.47 -7.54
CA PRO A 52 -9.31 -7.13 -7.76
C PRO A 52 -10.17 -7.31 -6.49
N PRO A 53 -11.28 -6.58 -6.38
CA PRO A 53 -12.13 -6.65 -5.20
C PRO A 53 -12.77 -8.02 -5.01
N GLU A 54 -12.91 -8.43 -3.75
CA GLU A 54 -13.67 -9.60 -3.34
C GLU A 54 -14.83 -9.18 -2.42
N TYR A 55 -15.95 -9.90 -2.47
CA TYR A 55 -17.11 -9.71 -1.58
C TYR A 55 -17.64 -8.26 -1.52
N GLY A 56 -17.67 -7.55 -2.65
CA GLY A 56 -18.14 -6.16 -2.70
C GLY A 56 -17.23 -5.14 -2.02
N LYS A 57 -16.02 -5.51 -1.65
CA LYS A 57 -15.00 -4.61 -1.11
C LYS A 57 -14.29 -3.85 -2.23
N THR A 58 -13.60 -2.78 -1.90
CA THR A 58 -12.92 -1.92 -2.90
C THR A 58 -11.73 -2.62 -3.55
N ARG A 59 -10.90 -3.25 -2.78
CA ARG A 59 -9.73 -4.04 -3.23
C ARG A 59 -9.37 -5.09 -2.18
N LYS A 60 -8.71 -6.15 -2.64
CA LYS A 60 -8.01 -7.09 -1.78
C LYS A 60 -6.54 -6.70 -1.71
N VAL A 61 -5.98 -6.67 -0.53
CA VAL A 61 -4.56 -6.34 -0.30
C VAL A 61 -3.89 -7.48 0.44
N ARG A 62 -2.76 -7.93 -0.09
CA ARG A 62 -1.89 -8.91 0.59
C ARG A 62 -0.59 -8.20 0.96
N ILE A 63 -0.09 -8.48 2.16
CA ILE A 63 1.05 -7.79 2.76
C ILE A 63 2.13 -8.80 3.09
N PHE A 64 3.34 -8.53 2.63
CA PHE A 64 4.50 -9.39 2.83
C PHE A 64 5.62 -8.61 3.52
N THR A 65 6.21 -9.21 4.54
CA THR A 65 7.55 -8.83 5.02
C THR A 65 8.60 -9.50 4.14
N PRO A 66 9.90 -9.19 4.28
CA PRO A 66 10.95 -9.95 3.58
C PRO A 66 10.96 -11.45 3.89
N ALA A 67 10.37 -11.88 5.00
CA ALA A 67 10.38 -13.27 5.46
C ALA A 67 9.06 -14.02 5.22
N LEU A 68 7.90 -13.36 5.38
CA LEU A 68 6.59 -14.03 5.36
C LEU A 68 5.44 -13.07 5.05
N GLU A 69 4.29 -13.63 4.65
CA GLU A 69 3.05 -12.90 4.55
C GLU A 69 2.46 -12.63 5.94
N VAL A 70 1.91 -11.43 6.13
CA VAL A 70 1.22 -11.04 7.36
C VAL A 70 -0.25 -10.70 7.06
N PRO A 71 -1.19 -11.02 7.96
CA PRO A 71 -2.61 -10.80 7.71
C PRO A 71 -3.02 -9.34 7.76
N PHE A 72 -2.27 -8.52 8.50
CA PHE A 72 -2.54 -7.10 8.67
C PHE A 72 -1.29 -6.35 9.12
N ALA A 73 -1.13 -5.13 8.58
CA ALA A 73 -0.17 -4.16 9.09
C ALA A 73 -0.67 -2.73 8.80
N GLY A 74 -0.51 -1.82 9.75
CA GLY A 74 -1.09 -0.48 9.69
C GLY A 74 -0.50 0.38 8.55
N HIS A 75 0.83 0.56 8.52
CA HIS A 75 1.44 1.43 7.53
C HIS A 75 1.30 0.94 6.08
N PRO A 76 1.32 -0.37 5.74
CA PRO A 76 1.05 -0.81 4.38
C PRO A 76 -0.38 -0.50 3.92
N ASN A 77 -1.37 -0.59 4.79
CA ASN A 77 -2.74 -0.24 4.45
C ASN A 77 -2.90 1.25 4.16
N ILE A 78 -2.26 2.11 4.96
CA ILE A 78 -2.26 3.56 4.77
C ILE A 78 -1.60 3.92 3.44
N GLY A 79 -0.39 3.44 3.20
CA GLY A 79 0.36 3.72 1.99
C GLY A 79 -0.33 3.18 0.74
N THR A 80 -0.91 1.99 0.79
CA THR A 80 -1.67 1.40 -0.31
C THR A 80 -2.91 2.23 -0.65
N ALA A 81 -3.70 2.62 0.34
CA ALA A 81 -4.85 3.48 0.14
C ALA A 81 -4.48 4.81 -0.51
N PHE A 82 -3.39 5.42 -0.06
CA PHE A 82 -2.86 6.65 -0.64
C PHE A 82 -2.43 6.47 -2.10
N VAL A 83 -1.70 5.41 -2.42
CA VAL A 83 -1.27 5.10 -3.79
C VAL A 83 -2.48 4.89 -4.71
N LEU A 84 -3.46 4.11 -4.29
CA LEU A 84 -4.65 3.85 -5.08
C LEU A 84 -5.47 5.12 -5.35
N ALA A 85 -5.62 5.97 -4.35
CA ALA A 85 -6.32 7.24 -4.48
C ALA A 85 -5.55 8.23 -5.37
N SER A 86 -4.25 8.38 -5.16
CA SER A 86 -3.40 9.31 -5.93
C SER A 86 -3.25 8.92 -7.39
N SER A 87 -3.28 7.63 -7.69
CA SER A 87 -3.21 7.11 -9.06
C SER A 87 -4.56 7.07 -9.78
N GLY A 88 -5.65 7.47 -9.11
CA GLY A 88 -7.01 7.48 -9.67
C GLY A 88 -7.68 6.10 -9.73
N MET A 89 -7.09 5.07 -9.16
CA MET A 89 -7.60 3.69 -9.24
C MET A 89 -8.85 3.43 -8.39
N ILE A 90 -9.13 4.28 -7.41
CA ILE A 90 -10.33 4.22 -6.56
C ILE A 90 -11.14 5.52 -6.58
N GLY A 91 -11.19 6.19 -7.73
CA GLY A 91 -12.02 7.38 -7.93
C GLY A 91 -11.45 8.69 -7.39
N GLY A 92 -10.21 8.70 -6.95
CA GLY A 92 -9.53 9.89 -6.43
C GLY A 92 -9.96 10.30 -5.02
N PHE A 93 -9.31 11.33 -4.49
CA PHE A 93 -9.63 11.90 -3.18
C PHE A 93 -10.85 12.84 -3.30
N ASN A 94 -12.00 12.41 -2.84
CA ASN A 94 -13.03 13.32 -2.41
C ASN A 94 -13.05 13.40 -0.87
N GLU A 95 -13.76 14.37 -0.31
CA GLU A 95 -13.79 14.56 1.15
C GLU A 95 -14.38 13.34 1.88
N SER A 96 -15.33 12.63 1.26
CA SER A 96 -15.92 11.42 1.84
C SER A 96 -14.94 10.24 1.86
N THR A 97 -14.20 10.02 0.78
CA THR A 97 -13.15 8.99 0.70
C THR A 97 -12.04 9.27 1.71
N LYS A 98 -11.64 10.52 1.83
CA LYS A 98 -10.67 11.00 2.80
C LYS A 98 -11.11 10.73 4.24
N ILE A 99 -12.38 10.97 4.55
CA ILE A 99 -12.95 10.73 5.88
C ILE A 99 -13.02 9.22 6.19
N ILE A 100 -13.46 8.39 5.26
CA ILE A 100 -13.58 6.93 5.45
C ILE A 100 -12.21 6.30 5.65
N LEU A 101 -11.24 6.63 4.83
CA LEU A 101 -9.85 6.18 4.98
C LEU A 101 -9.24 6.68 6.30
N ILE A 102 -9.48 7.92 6.66
CA ILE A 102 -9.05 8.50 7.93
C ILE A 102 -9.73 7.81 9.11
N LEU A 103 -11.03 7.60 9.13
CA LEU A 103 -11.73 6.93 10.23
C LEU A 103 -11.32 5.48 10.43
N TYR A 104 -11.06 4.75 9.35
CA TYR A 104 -10.56 3.38 9.43
C TYR A 104 -9.13 3.31 9.97
N ILE A 105 -8.34 4.32 9.73
CA ILE A 105 -6.93 4.43 10.09
C ILE A 105 -6.74 5.16 11.43
N PHE A 106 -7.57 6.16 11.75
CA PHE A 106 -7.42 7.01 12.94
C PHE A 106 -7.79 6.35 14.26
N ASN A 107 -8.47 5.22 14.25
CA ASN A 107 -8.54 4.41 15.45
C ASN A 107 -7.17 3.84 15.87
N GLN A 108 -6.11 4.11 15.10
CA GLN A 108 -4.78 3.56 15.36
C GLN A 108 -3.64 4.59 15.35
N LEU A 109 -3.74 5.78 14.72
CA LEU A 109 -2.54 6.63 14.54
C LEU A 109 -2.86 8.14 14.39
N TYR A 110 -2.20 8.95 15.20
CA TYR A 110 -2.15 10.41 15.11
C TYR A 110 -1.17 10.84 13.99
N ASP A 111 -1.64 11.70 13.09
CA ASP A 111 -0.86 12.51 12.13
C ASP A 111 0.05 11.73 11.16
N SER A 112 -0.55 11.01 10.21
CA SER A 112 0.18 10.33 9.15
C SER A 112 0.04 11.04 7.81
N SER A 113 1.15 11.59 7.33
CA SER A 113 1.32 12.01 5.94
C SER A 113 2.05 10.94 5.13
N VAL A 114 1.73 10.86 3.85
CA VAL A 114 2.35 9.92 2.92
C VAL A 114 2.91 10.69 1.74
N GLN A 115 4.13 10.35 1.33
CA GLN A 115 4.77 10.89 0.14
C GLN A 115 5.02 9.77 -0.86
N ILE A 116 4.62 9.98 -2.12
CA ILE A 116 4.98 9.08 -3.21
C ILE A 116 6.34 9.50 -3.77
N LEU A 117 7.21 8.53 -3.88
CA LEU A 117 8.49 8.70 -4.55
C LEU A 117 8.30 8.34 -6.03
N HIS A 118 8.43 9.34 -6.89
CA HIS A 118 8.57 9.12 -8.32
C HIS A 118 10.07 8.99 -8.62
N MET A 119 10.44 7.80 -8.94
CA MET A 119 11.78 7.53 -9.44
C MET A 119 11.75 7.25 -10.93
#